data_a92e9b061ee8347163b4581e26de7fcc
#
_entry.id   a92e9b061ee8347163b4581e26de7fcc
#
_cell.length_a   1.000
_cell.length_b   1.000
_cell.length_c   1.000
_cell.angle_alpha   90.00
_cell.angle_beta   90.00
_cell.angle_gamma   90.00
#
_symmetry.space_group_name_H-M   'P 1'
#
loop_
_entity.id
_entity.type
_entity.pdbx_description
1 polymer ?
#
loop_
_entity_poly.entity_id
_entity_poly.type
_entity_poly.pdbx_seq_one_letter_code
_entity_poly.pdbx_strand_id
1 'polypeptide(L)'
;MAHEKGITVIMSLHEIDLATKISDYLLCVKGDTIEAFGPPEDILAEGVIERLYDIQRGSYNLLFGSVELAKPRGEPQVFVVGGGGQGGACYRALQKRQLPFAAGILFDNDVDCQVARELSDHVVTAPAFEPMTEEHYRRAADLLLRCACVIDAGTPVGTLNRMNGRLLALAREKGMPLYSGWQALETELDSRKEQTA
;
A
#
# COMPACT_ATOMS: atom_id res chain seq x y z
N MET A 1 -26.69 22.19 9.25
CA MET A 1 -28.15 22.00 9.52
C MET A 1 -28.46 21.58 10.95
N ALA A 2 -27.90 20.48 11.51
CA ALA A 2 -28.18 20.08 12.90
C ALA A 2 -27.69 21.14 13.90
N HIS A 3 -26.45 21.56 13.80
CA HIS A 3 -25.85 22.63 14.64
C HIS A 3 -26.64 23.97 14.58
N GLU A 4 -27.02 24.40 13.39
CA GLU A 4 -27.76 25.67 13.19
C GLU A 4 -29.15 25.67 13.87
N LYS A 5 -29.75 24.49 14.00
CA LYS A 5 -31.08 24.30 14.60
C LYS A 5 -31.05 23.83 16.04
N GLY A 6 -29.87 23.59 16.60
CA GLY A 6 -29.71 23.04 17.96
C GLY A 6 -30.34 21.64 18.13
N ILE A 7 -30.34 20.83 17.05
CA ILE A 7 -30.94 19.50 17.06
C ILE A 7 -29.83 18.45 17.23
N THR A 8 -30.03 17.53 18.18
CA THR A 8 -29.22 16.31 18.27
C THR A 8 -29.77 15.24 17.35
N VAL A 9 -28.89 14.69 16.46
CA VAL A 9 -29.24 13.62 15.56
C VAL A 9 -28.46 12.38 15.97
N ILE A 10 -29.16 11.26 16.15
CA ILE A 10 -28.56 9.95 16.40
C ILE A 10 -28.88 9.08 15.20
N MET A 11 -27.83 8.45 14.62
CA MET A 11 -27.99 7.56 13.47
C MET A 11 -27.08 6.32 13.62
N SER A 12 -27.53 5.21 13.06
CA SER A 12 -26.76 3.98 12.97
C SER A 12 -26.13 3.88 11.59
N LEU A 13 -24.82 3.70 11.55
CA LEU A 13 -24.02 3.61 10.34
C LEU A 13 -23.11 2.38 10.40
N HIS A 14 -22.89 1.74 9.26
CA HIS A 14 -21.98 0.60 9.12
C HIS A 14 -20.65 1.01 8.47
N GLU A 15 -20.61 2.16 7.81
CA GLU A 15 -19.43 2.67 7.13
C GLU A 15 -18.68 3.64 8.04
N ILE A 16 -17.52 3.20 8.56
CA ILE A 16 -16.74 3.98 9.51
C ILE A 16 -16.22 5.28 8.90
N ASP A 17 -15.80 5.24 7.62
CA ASP A 17 -15.32 6.42 6.89
C ASP A 17 -16.41 7.50 6.81
N LEU A 18 -17.64 7.12 6.54
CA LEU A 18 -18.77 8.06 6.54
C LEU A 18 -19.09 8.54 7.95
N ALA A 19 -19.15 7.62 8.92
CA ALA A 19 -19.46 7.95 10.30
C ALA A 19 -18.47 8.97 10.87
N THR A 20 -17.18 8.81 10.64
CA THR A 20 -16.14 9.73 11.12
C THR A 20 -16.18 11.11 10.47
N LYS A 21 -16.67 11.21 9.24
CA LYS A 21 -16.76 12.48 8.50
C LYS A 21 -17.96 13.35 8.87
N ILE A 22 -19.05 12.75 9.34
CA ILE A 22 -20.31 13.47 9.55
C ILE A 22 -20.76 13.55 11.01
N SER A 23 -20.09 12.86 11.92
CA SER A 23 -20.47 12.80 13.34
C SER A 23 -19.51 13.59 14.22
N ASP A 24 -20.04 14.26 15.23
CA ASP A 24 -19.25 14.92 16.29
C ASP A 24 -18.74 13.90 17.31
N TYR A 25 -19.51 12.84 17.56
CA TYR A 25 -19.19 11.72 18.44
C TYR A 25 -19.60 10.40 17.81
N LEU A 26 -18.80 9.37 18.08
CA LEU A 26 -19.07 8.00 17.67
C LEU A 26 -19.27 7.11 18.89
N LEU A 27 -20.26 6.23 18.82
CA LEU A 27 -20.48 5.15 19.75
C LEU A 27 -20.30 3.83 18.98
N CYS A 28 -19.21 3.15 19.21
CA CYS A 28 -18.90 1.89 18.55
C CYS A 28 -19.50 0.72 19.33
N VAL A 29 -20.39 -0.02 18.68
CA VAL A 29 -21.08 -1.17 19.30
C VAL A 29 -20.61 -2.46 18.64
N LYS A 30 -20.26 -3.45 19.45
CA LYS A 30 -19.91 -4.79 19.03
C LYS A 30 -20.72 -5.82 19.82
N GLY A 31 -21.59 -6.54 19.11
CA GLY A 31 -22.54 -7.42 19.78
C GLY A 31 -23.47 -6.64 20.70
N ASP A 32 -23.40 -6.89 21.99
CA ASP A 32 -24.18 -6.25 23.06
C ASP A 32 -23.36 -5.30 23.94
N THR A 33 -22.13 -4.97 23.52
CA THR A 33 -21.20 -4.12 24.28
C THR A 33 -20.81 -2.86 23.52
N ILE A 34 -20.47 -1.82 24.29
CA ILE A 34 -19.86 -0.60 23.76
C ILE A 34 -18.35 -0.79 23.80
N GLU A 35 -17.72 -0.87 22.64
CA GLU A 35 -16.27 -1.01 22.50
C GLU A 35 -15.52 0.32 22.67
N ALA A 36 -16.11 1.40 22.16
CA ALA A 36 -15.53 2.73 22.25
C ALA A 36 -16.61 3.82 22.15
N PHE A 37 -16.35 4.96 22.79
CA PHE A 37 -17.14 6.18 22.67
C PHE A 37 -16.23 7.38 22.73
N GLY A 38 -16.36 8.28 21.76
CA GLY A 38 -15.54 9.50 21.70
C GLY A 38 -15.70 10.25 20.38
N PRO A 39 -14.95 11.35 20.22
CA PRO A 39 -14.85 12.03 18.94
C PRO A 39 -14.13 11.14 17.89
N PRO A 40 -14.32 11.41 16.60
CA PRO A 40 -13.75 10.59 15.51
C PRO A 40 -12.24 10.34 15.63
N GLU A 41 -11.46 11.33 16.05
CA GLU A 41 -10.01 11.24 16.23
C GLU A 41 -9.59 10.20 17.28
N ASP A 42 -10.36 10.04 18.35
CA ASP A 42 -10.10 9.03 19.39
C ASP A 42 -10.47 7.62 18.90
N ILE A 43 -11.56 7.51 18.12
CA ILE A 43 -12.00 6.25 17.53
C ILE A 43 -11.06 5.76 16.44
N LEU A 44 -10.48 6.70 15.70
CA LEU A 44 -9.47 6.40 14.67
C LEU A 44 -8.07 6.12 15.26
N ALA A 45 -7.91 6.21 16.59
CA ALA A 45 -6.67 5.84 17.25
C ALA A 45 -6.34 4.35 17.02
N GLU A 46 -5.05 4.04 17.03
CA GLU A 46 -4.52 2.71 16.72
C GLU A 46 -5.20 1.60 17.56
N GLY A 47 -5.66 0.58 16.88
CA GLY A 47 -6.22 -0.64 17.47
C GLY A 47 -7.71 -0.59 17.82
N VAL A 48 -8.40 0.54 17.76
CA VAL A 48 -9.85 0.60 18.05
C VAL A 48 -10.65 -0.05 16.94
N ILE A 49 -10.33 0.28 15.71
CA ILE A 49 -11.01 -0.26 14.52
C ILE A 49 -10.73 -1.75 14.36
N GLU A 50 -9.48 -2.17 14.59
CA GLU A 50 -9.08 -3.57 14.53
C GLU A 50 -9.87 -4.41 15.56
N ARG A 51 -10.06 -3.93 16.77
CA ARG A 51 -10.90 -4.62 17.78
C ARG A 51 -12.37 -4.65 17.39
N LEU A 52 -12.89 -3.54 16.86
CA LEU A 52 -14.30 -3.44 16.45
C LEU A 52 -14.66 -4.46 15.37
N TYR A 53 -13.78 -4.63 14.38
CA TYR A 53 -14.00 -5.51 13.22
C TYR A 53 -13.30 -6.87 13.32
N ASP A 54 -12.71 -7.23 14.47
CA ASP A 54 -11.96 -8.48 14.67
C ASP A 54 -10.83 -8.69 13.66
N ILE A 55 -10.12 -7.62 13.29
CA ILE A 55 -9.02 -7.70 12.34
C ILE A 55 -7.81 -8.32 13.04
N GLN A 56 -7.66 -9.64 12.91
CA GLN A 56 -6.56 -10.38 13.56
C GLN A 56 -5.25 -10.34 12.76
N ARG A 57 -5.31 -10.10 11.45
CA ARG A 57 -4.16 -10.09 10.55
C ARG A 57 -4.28 -8.92 9.58
N GLY A 58 -3.68 -7.80 9.92
CA GLY A 58 -3.73 -6.57 9.16
C GLY A 58 -3.97 -5.36 10.03
N SER A 59 -4.11 -4.21 9.40
CA SER A 59 -4.43 -2.93 10.03
C SER A 59 -5.50 -2.21 9.23
N TYR A 60 -6.22 -1.31 9.87
CA TYR A 60 -7.12 -0.42 9.18
C TYR A 60 -6.35 0.81 8.69
N ASN A 61 -6.26 0.98 7.38
CA ASN A 61 -5.60 2.14 6.79
C ASN A 61 -6.56 3.33 6.73
N LEU A 62 -6.29 4.34 7.54
CA LEU A 62 -7.11 5.55 7.66
C LEU A 62 -7.12 6.39 6.38
N LEU A 63 -6.02 6.39 5.60
CA LEU A 63 -5.93 7.18 4.36
C LEU A 63 -6.80 6.60 3.25
N PHE A 64 -6.96 5.28 3.23
CA PHE A 64 -7.71 4.58 2.20
C PHE A 64 -9.08 4.09 2.68
N GLY A 65 -9.38 4.22 3.97
CA GLY A 65 -10.62 3.71 4.55
C GLY A 65 -10.80 2.19 4.36
N SER A 66 -9.69 1.44 4.31
CA SER A 66 -9.69 0.01 4.00
C SER A 66 -8.83 -0.80 4.96
N VAL A 67 -9.18 -2.09 5.10
CA VAL A 67 -8.35 -3.07 5.80
C VAL A 67 -7.21 -3.51 4.88
N GLU A 68 -5.99 -3.28 5.31
CA GLU A 68 -4.81 -3.85 4.65
C GLU A 68 -4.38 -5.10 5.42
N LEU A 69 -4.21 -6.21 4.69
CA LEU A 69 -3.80 -7.47 5.27
C LEU A 69 -2.32 -7.44 5.66
N ALA A 70 -1.88 -8.37 6.52
CA ALA A 70 -0.51 -8.45 6.97
C ALA A 70 0.51 -8.55 5.82
N LYS A 71 1.67 -7.94 6.01
CA LYS A 71 2.79 -7.98 5.06
C LYS A 71 3.22 -9.41 4.78
N PRO A 72 3.48 -9.78 3.52
CA PRO A 72 4.13 -11.04 3.19
C PRO A 72 5.52 -11.11 3.84
N ARG A 73 5.85 -12.23 4.47
CA ARG A 73 7.13 -12.42 5.16
C ARG A 73 8.19 -13.01 4.24
N GLY A 74 9.43 -12.65 4.45
CA GLY A 74 10.60 -13.22 3.77
C GLY A 74 11.32 -12.23 2.86
N GLU A 75 12.37 -12.73 2.19
CA GLU A 75 13.14 -11.93 1.23
C GLU A 75 12.28 -11.56 0.01
N PRO A 76 12.44 -10.36 -0.54
CA PRO A 76 11.65 -9.89 -1.65
C PRO A 76 11.93 -10.71 -2.92
N GLN A 77 10.88 -11.20 -3.56
CA GLN A 77 10.96 -11.95 -4.81
C GLN A 77 10.68 -11.09 -6.04
N VAL A 78 9.95 -10.02 -5.86
CA VAL A 78 9.52 -9.11 -6.92
C VAL A 78 9.94 -7.70 -6.56
N PHE A 79 10.59 -6.99 -7.48
CA PHE A 79 10.83 -5.56 -7.34
C PHE A 79 9.81 -4.77 -8.15
N VAL A 80 9.12 -3.82 -7.52
CA VAL A 80 8.11 -2.99 -8.20
C VAL A 80 8.66 -1.57 -8.37
N VAL A 81 8.83 -1.14 -9.60
CA VAL A 81 9.10 0.26 -9.94
C VAL A 81 7.76 0.97 -10.08
N GLY A 82 7.38 1.71 -9.04
CA GLY A 82 6.09 2.41 -8.93
C GLY A 82 6.24 3.91 -8.72
N GLY A 83 5.15 4.55 -8.39
CA GLY A 83 5.03 5.98 -8.09
C GLY A 83 3.87 6.65 -8.84
N GLY A 84 3.38 7.77 -8.32
CA GLY A 84 2.26 8.50 -8.90
C GLY A 84 0.94 7.75 -8.86
N GLY A 85 0.74 6.85 -7.89
CA GLY A 85 -0.46 6.04 -7.74
C GLY A 85 -0.54 4.82 -8.66
N GLN A 86 0.51 4.51 -9.44
CA GLN A 86 0.50 3.40 -10.39
C GLN A 86 0.86 2.05 -9.72
N GLY A 87 1.57 2.07 -8.59
CA GLY A 87 2.08 0.88 -7.90
C GLY A 87 1.05 0.18 -7.03
N GLY A 88 0.09 0.90 -6.48
CA GLY A 88 -0.83 0.40 -5.44
C GLY A 88 -1.58 -0.89 -5.80
N ALA A 89 -2.02 -1.04 -7.05
CA ALA A 89 -2.67 -2.26 -7.52
C ALA A 89 -1.70 -3.46 -7.52
N CYS A 90 -0.44 -3.24 -7.93
CA CYS A 90 0.60 -4.27 -7.91
C CYS A 90 0.90 -4.72 -6.48
N TYR A 91 1.07 -3.78 -5.56
CA TYR A 91 1.38 -4.08 -4.15
C TYR A 91 0.30 -4.93 -3.49
N ARG A 92 -0.98 -4.57 -3.67
CA ARG A 92 -2.11 -5.33 -3.12
C ARG A 92 -2.24 -6.72 -3.76
N ALA A 93 -1.99 -6.84 -5.05
CA ALA A 93 -2.03 -8.12 -5.74
C ALA A 93 -0.92 -9.07 -5.26
N LEU A 94 0.30 -8.56 -5.07
CA LEU A 94 1.43 -9.30 -4.51
C LEU A 94 1.14 -9.73 -3.07
N GLN A 95 0.65 -8.81 -2.24
CA GLN A 95 0.27 -9.07 -0.85
C GLN A 95 -0.84 -10.14 -0.78
N LYS A 96 -1.89 -10.05 -1.58
CA LYS A 96 -2.98 -11.06 -1.63
C LYS A 96 -2.47 -12.46 -1.97
N ARG A 97 -1.42 -12.57 -2.78
CA ARG A 97 -0.74 -13.83 -3.12
C ARG A 97 0.36 -14.23 -2.15
N GLN A 98 0.57 -13.45 -1.07
CA GLN A 98 1.63 -13.66 -0.07
C GLN A 98 3.03 -13.70 -0.70
N LEU A 99 3.27 -12.92 -1.75
CA LEU A 99 4.55 -12.77 -2.42
C LEU A 99 5.30 -11.57 -1.82
N PRO A 100 6.41 -11.79 -1.09
CA PRO A 100 7.23 -10.70 -0.58
C PRO A 100 7.80 -9.88 -1.74
N PHE A 101 7.74 -8.56 -1.61
CA PHE A 101 8.20 -7.66 -2.66
C PHE A 101 9.00 -6.48 -2.09
N ALA A 102 9.82 -5.89 -2.93
CA ALA A 102 10.44 -4.60 -2.71
C ALA A 102 9.81 -3.54 -3.61
N ALA A 103 9.75 -2.31 -3.17
CA ALA A 103 9.23 -1.20 -3.93
C ALA A 103 10.20 -0.01 -3.91
N GLY A 104 10.28 0.70 -4.99
CA GLY A 104 11.08 1.92 -5.07
C GLY A 104 11.45 2.33 -6.50
N ILE A 105 12.01 3.49 -6.59
CA ILE A 105 12.22 4.53 -5.58
C ILE A 105 10.94 5.36 -5.53
N LEU A 106 10.40 5.57 -4.34
CA LEU A 106 9.14 6.29 -4.14
C LEU A 106 9.42 7.61 -3.41
N PHE A 107 8.71 8.68 -3.78
CA PHE A 107 8.77 9.90 -2.99
C PHE A 107 7.97 9.74 -1.69
N ASP A 108 8.46 10.33 -0.58
CA ASP A 108 7.83 10.19 0.73
C ASP A 108 6.37 10.68 0.80
N ASN A 109 6.01 11.64 -0.06
CA ASN A 109 4.66 12.19 -0.19
C ASN A 109 3.80 11.48 -1.24
N ASP A 110 4.32 10.44 -1.89
CA ASP A 110 3.57 9.67 -2.89
C ASP A 110 2.57 8.73 -2.21
N VAL A 111 1.38 8.64 -2.76
CA VAL A 111 0.36 7.67 -2.31
C VAL A 111 0.88 6.24 -2.39
N ASP A 112 1.67 5.91 -3.41
CA ASP A 112 2.30 4.60 -3.56
C ASP A 112 3.29 4.30 -2.43
N CYS A 113 3.97 5.32 -1.90
CA CYS A 113 4.87 5.17 -0.76
C CYS A 113 4.11 4.75 0.50
N GLN A 114 2.95 5.36 0.76
CA GLN A 114 2.11 5.00 1.90
C GLN A 114 1.63 3.55 1.80
N VAL A 115 1.10 3.16 0.63
CA VAL A 115 0.63 1.78 0.41
C VAL A 115 1.79 0.78 0.51
N ALA A 116 2.93 1.07 -0.11
CA ALA A 116 4.09 0.17 -0.09
C ALA A 116 4.61 -0.07 1.33
N ARG A 117 4.68 0.97 2.17
CA ARG A 117 5.12 0.86 3.58
C ARG A 117 4.20 -0.01 4.41
N GLU A 118 2.89 0.01 4.15
CA GLU A 118 1.92 -0.86 4.83
C GLU A 118 2.03 -2.32 4.40
N LEU A 119 2.47 -2.60 3.17
CA LEU A 119 2.44 -3.93 2.58
C LEU A 119 3.82 -4.59 2.40
N SER A 120 4.92 -3.84 2.61
CA SER A 120 6.29 -4.36 2.49
C SER A 120 7.24 -3.72 3.51
N ASP A 121 8.23 -4.49 3.97
CA ASP A 121 9.35 -3.98 4.77
C ASP A 121 10.52 -3.49 3.90
N HIS A 122 10.45 -3.69 2.59
CA HIS A 122 11.53 -3.40 1.64
C HIS A 122 11.14 -2.24 0.71
N VAL A 123 11.08 -1.03 1.25
CA VAL A 123 10.71 0.17 0.49
C VAL A 123 11.88 1.16 0.46
N VAL A 124 12.29 1.56 -0.74
CA VAL A 124 13.28 2.62 -0.93
C VAL A 124 12.57 3.92 -1.24
N THR A 125 12.81 4.92 -0.39
CA THR A 125 12.17 6.23 -0.50
C THR A 125 13.18 7.34 -0.78
N ALA A 126 12.69 8.44 -1.34
CA ALA A 126 13.41 9.69 -1.55
C ALA A 126 12.58 10.85 -1.00
N PRO A 127 13.21 11.95 -0.55
CA PRO A 127 12.51 13.15 -0.10
C PRO A 127 11.57 13.69 -1.18
N ALA A 128 10.42 14.20 -0.75
CA ALA A 128 9.49 14.86 -1.65
C ALA A 128 10.12 16.11 -2.31
N PHE A 129 9.77 16.33 -3.58
CA PHE A 129 10.19 17.49 -4.37
C PHE A 129 11.69 17.62 -4.67
N GLU A 130 12.51 16.66 -4.25
CA GLU A 130 13.93 16.62 -4.56
C GLU A 130 14.24 15.56 -5.63
N PRO A 131 15.29 15.77 -6.47
CA PRO A 131 15.70 14.72 -7.40
C PRO A 131 16.20 13.48 -6.65
N MET A 132 15.81 12.30 -7.14
CA MET A 132 16.38 11.03 -6.67
C MET A 132 17.90 11.02 -6.91
N THR A 133 18.68 10.60 -5.90
CA THR A 133 20.14 10.60 -5.90
C THR A 133 20.73 9.25 -6.30
N GLU A 134 22.07 9.21 -6.53
CA GLU A 134 22.81 7.96 -6.75
C GLU A 134 22.76 7.03 -5.53
N GLU A 135 22.60 7.57 -4.33
CA GLU A 135 22.45 6.76 -3.13
C GLU A 135 21.10 6.02 -3.13
N HIS A 136 20.01 6.73 -3.44
CA HIS A 136 18.69 6.10 -3.60
C HIS A 136 18.73 5.01 -4.68
N TYR A 137 19.39 5.29 -5.82
CA TYR A 137 19.56 4.32 -6.90
C TYR A 137 20.32 3.07 -6.42
N ARG A 138 21.47 3.21 -5.75
CA ARG A 138 22.26 2.07 -5.28
C ARG A 138 21.46 1.19 -4.33
N ARG A 139 20.78 1.78 -3.34
CA ARG A 139 19.92 1.04 -2.40
C ARG A 139 18.80 0.26 -3.12
N ALA A 140 18.17 0.89 -4.09
CA ALA A 140 17.12 0.26 -4.87
C ALA A 140 17.67 -0.83 -5.81
N ALA A 141 18.82 -0.60 -6.45
CA ALA A 141 19.48 -1.58 -7.32
C ALA A 141 19.92 -2.83 -6.54
N ASP A 142 20.45 -2.66 -5.33
CA ASP A 142 20.83 -3.79 -4.47
C ASP A 142 19.62 -4.68 -4.11
N LEU A 143 18.46 -4.08 -3.80
CA LEU A 143 17.23 -4.83 -3.58
C LEU A 143 16.69 -5.47 -4.86
N LEU A 144 16.71 -4.74 -5.97
CA LEU A 144 16.24 -5.22 -7.28
C LEU A 144 17.02 -6.47 -7.72
N LEU A 145 18.35 -6.46 -7.57
CA LEU A 145 19.22 -7.57 -7.97
C LEU A 145 19.04 -8.83 -7.09
N ARG A 146 18.40 -8.72 -5.95
CA ARG A 146 18.04 -9.86 -5.08
C ARG A 146 16.68 -10.45 -5.45
N CYS A 147 15.88 -9.76 -6.25
CA CYS A 147 14.56 -10.21 -6.68
C CYS A 147 14.66 -11.14 -7.91
N ALA A 148 13.67 -12.01 -8.06
CA ALA A 148 13.56 -12.91 -9.21
C ALA A 148 13.05 -12.21 -10.47
N CYS A 149 12.27 -11.14 -10.31
CA CYS A 149 11.71 -10.38 -11.42
C CYS A 149 11.39 -8.94 -11.02
N VAL A 150 11.08 -8.12 -12.02
CA VAL A 150 10.74 -6.71 -11.88
C VAL A 150 9.37 -6.44 -12.49
N ILE A 151 8.56 -5.61 -11.83
CA ILE A 151 7.34 -5.04 -12.40
C ILE A 151 7.57 -3.55 -12.66
N ASP A 152 7.36 -3.14 -13.90
CA ASP A 152 7.17 -1.74 -14.25
C ASP A 152 5.69 -1.41 -14.08
N ALA A 153 5.35 -0.63 -13.07
CA ALA A 153 3.96 -0.24 -12.80
C ALA A 153 3.44 0.85 -13.78
N GLY A 154 4.29 1.30 -14.70
CA GLY A 154 3.91 2.31 -15.69
C GLY A 154 4.04 3.75 -15.22
N THR A 155 4.81 4.00 -14.18
CA THR A 155 5.05 5.36 -13.66
C THR A 155 5.83 6.19 -14.70
N PRO A 156 5.33 7.36 -15.10
CA PRO A 156 6.08 8.25 -16.00
C PRO A 156 7.41 8.67 -15.40
N VAL A 157 8.48 8.52 -16.17
CA VAL A 157 9.83 8.91 -15.75
C VAL A 157 10.13 10.34 -16.21
N GLY A 158 10.46 11.20 -15.26
CA GLY A 158 10.84 12.60 -15.47
C GLY A 158 12.19 12.93 -14.81
N THR A 159 12.46 14.22 -14.72
CA THR A 159 13.74 14.72 -14.16
C THR A 159 13.96 14.32 -12.71
N LEU A 160 12.93 14.39 -11.88
CA LEU A 160 13.04 14.12 -10.44
C LEU A 160 13.20 12.63 -10.15
N ASN A 161 12.51 11.75 -10.89
CA ASN A 161 12.50 10.29 -10.68
C ASN A 161 13.28 9.53 -11.77
N ARG A 162 14.24 10.17 -12.44
CA ARG A 162 15.05 9.54 -13.51
C ARG A 162 15.74 8.24 -13.09
N MET A 163 15.97 8.05 -11.78
CA MET A 163 16.60 6.84 -11.25
C MET A 163 15.69 5.62 -11.41
N ASN A 164 14.37 5.78 -11.43
CA ASN A 164 13.43 4.70 -11.74
C ASN A 164 13.62 4.18 -13.17
N GLY A 165 13.84 5.08 -14.14
CA GLY A 165 14.20 4.68 -15.51
C GLY A 165 15.51 3.89 -15.59
N ARG A 166 16.50 4.26 -14.77
CA ARG A 166 17.78 3.53 -14.66
C ARG A 166 17.62 2.14 -14.05
N LEU A 167 16.71 1.97 -13.07
CA LEU A 167 16.39 0.65 -12.50
C LEU A 167 15.77 -0.28 -13.55
N LEU A 168 14.85 0.22 -14.37
CA LEU A 168 14.28 -0.53 -15.47
C LEU A 168 15.33 -0.89 -16.55
N ALA A 169 16.26 0.03 -16.83
CA ALA A 169 17.39 -0.23 -17.72
C ALA A 169 18.34 -1.30 -17.15
N LEU A 170 18.64 -1.24 -15.84
CA LEU A 170 19.44 -2.25 -15.15
C LEU A 170 18.80 -3.64 -15.23
N ALA A 171 17.49 -3.75 -15.00
CA ALA A 171 16.78 -5.03 -15.11
C ALA A 171 16.93 -5.63 -16.51
N ARG A 172 16.78 -4.82 -17.57
CA ARG A 172 16.98 -5.26 -18.96
C ARG A 172 18.42 -5.69 -19.23
N GLU A 173 19.40 -4.89 -18.78
CA GLU A 173 20.84 -5.20 -18.93
C GLU A 173 21.21 -6.53 -18.26
N LYS A 174 20.64 -6.80 -17.09
CA LYS A 174 20.85 -8.06 -16.35
C LYS A 174 20.02 -9.23 -16.88
N GLY A 175 19.20 -9.03 -17.90
CA GLY A 175 18.34 -10.08 -18.45
C GLY A 175 17.26 -10.55 -17.46
N MET A 176 16.88 -9.72 -16.49
CA MET A 176 15.84 -10.07 -15.52
C MET A 176 14.46 -10.05 -16.18
N PRO A 177 13.56 -10.97 -15.83
CA PRO A 177 12.17 -10.90 -16.25
C PRO A 177 11.56 -9.56 -15.85
N LEU A 178 11.04 -8.82 -16.82
CA LEU A 178 10.45 -7.49 -16.64
C LEU A 178 9.00 -7.51 -17.15
N TYR A 179 8.06 -7.27 -16.26
CA TYR A 179 6.63 -7.31 -16.53
C TYR A 179 6.04 -5.90 -16.55
N SER A 180 5.17 -5.61 -17.53
CA SER A 180 4.42 -4.37 -17.61
C SER A 180 3.12 -4.50 -16.81
N GLY A 181 3.16 -4.05 -15.55
CA GLY A 181 2.05 -4.18 -14.60
C GLY A 181 1.89 -5.58 -14.01
N TRP A 182 0.93 -5.69 -13.08
CA TRP A 182 0.64 -6.93 -12.37
C TRP A 182 0.11 -8.05 -13.28
N GLN A 183 -0.79 -7.72 -14.20
CA GLN A 183 -1.46 -8.72 -15.07
C GLN A 183 -0.47 -9.55 -15.90
N ALA A 184 0.63 -8.93 -16.35
CA ALA A 184 1.66 -9.65 -17.10
C ALA A 184 2.37 -10.69 -16.23
N LEU A 185 2.70 -10.37 -14.97
CA LEU A 185 3.28 -11.33 -14.03
C LEU A 185 2.26 -12.40 -13.62
N GLU A 186 1.00 -12.03 -13.40
CA GLU A 186 -0.07 -12.95 -13.02
C GLU A 186 -0.26 -14.05 -14.07
N THR A 187 -0.32 -13.68 -15.34
CA THR A 187 -0.42 -14.62 -16.46
C THR A 187 0.75 -15.62 -16.46
N GLU A 188 1.95 -15.15 -16.21
CA GLU A 188 3.13 -16.02 -16.14
C GLU A 188 3.08 -16.98 -14.94
N LEU A 189 2.65 -16.49 -13.77
CA LEU A 189 2.55 -17.31 -12.56
C LEU A 189 1.49 -18.40 -12.71
N ASP A 190 0.37 -18.12 -13.36
CA ASP A 190 -0.72 -19.08 -13.54
C ASP A 190 -0.34 -20.12 -14.61
N SER A 191 0.36 -19.72 -15.69
CA SER A 191 0.91 -20.65 -16.70
C SER A 191 1.89 -21.67 -16.09
N ARG A 192 2.73 -21.24 -15.14
CA ARG A 192 3.68 -22.15 -14.46
C ARG A 192 2.99 -23.16 -13.55
N LYS A 193 1.87 -22.81 -12.93
CA LYS A 193 1.08 -23.75 -12.11
C LYS A 193 0.45 -24.86 -12.96
N GLU A 194 -0.06 -24.51 -14.14
CA GLU A 194 -0.66 -25.48 -15.06
C GLU A 194 0.36 -26.47 -15.64
N GLN A 195 1.64 -26.06 -15.78
CA GLN A 195 2.72 -26.94 -16.25
C GLN A 195 3.27 -27.89 -15.17
N THR A 196 2.91 -27.64 -13.88
CA THR A 196 3.44 -28.41 -12.74
C THR A 196 2.36 -29.30 -12.10
N ALA A 197 1.11 -29.21 -12.56
CA ALA A 197 -0.04 -30.00 -12.14
C ALA A 197 -0.32 -31.16 -13.10
#